data_55cd9ebbd20654748782e16792bafc20
#
_entry.id   55cd9ebbd20654748782e16792bafc20
#
_cell.length_a   1.000
_cell.length_b   1.000
_cell.length_c   1.000
_cell.angle_alpha   90.00
_cell.angle_beta   90.00
_cell.angle_gamma   90.00
#
_symmetry.space_group_name_H-M   'P 1'
#
loop_
_entity.id
_entity.type
_entity.pdbx_description
1 polymer ?
#
loop_
_entity_poly.entity_id
_entity_poly.type
_entity_poly.pdbx_seq_one_letter_code
_entity_poly.pdbx_strand_id
1 'polypeptide(L)'
;MKQLILISIATIAFLSGSAMAGPPEVTDYKQTPAPPPIHYGTGFYGAIDMGANIYQNRGDTQTFSEDPRFPTFSDTLTVDPKNDVGFFGGLKAGYVFGTGVVRPTIEGDFFYNGIRGGADFTLRDSLGNVLAERNVTTWINTGAFMGNFILRFAPGNQKFQPYVGAGVGIYYAESAGTELVDPVTGRVPVNTGGGRSHADLAWQIVAGSDYYWTPKLSTFIEYKFLNYTSTQIDTNQDRDLKQHLLGAGVRLHF
;
A
#
# COMPACT_ATOMS: atom_id res chain seq x y z
N MET A 1 -10.71 -18.25 -31.56
CA MET A 1 -9.52 -19.12 -31.45
C MET A 1 -9.16 -19.23 -29.97
N LYS A 2 -9.39 -20.42 -29.42
CA LYS A 2 -9.17 -20.72 -27.99
C LYS A 2 -7.72 -21.12 -27.81
N GLN A 3 -6.94 -20.39 -27.02
CA GLN A 3 -5.61 -20.84 -26.60
C GLN A 3 -5.73 -21.51 -25.23
N LEU A 4 -5.43 -22.80 -25.20
CA LEU A 4 -5.25 -23.61 -24.00
C LEU A 4 -3.91 -23.22 -23.35
N ILE A 5 -3.96 -22.81 -22.07
CA ILE A 5 -2.76 -22.69 -21.25
C ILE A 5 -2.56 -24.04 -20.57
N LEU A 6 -1.52 -24.77 -21.00
CA LEU A 6 -1.03 -25.99 -20.37
C LEU A 6 -0.20 -25.62 -19.13
N ILE A 7 -0.72 -25.95 -17.94
CA ILE A 7 0.03 -25.90 -16.69
C ILE A 7 0.80 -27.20 -16.58
N SER A 8 2.11 -27.14 -16.76
CA SER A 8 3.02 -28.28 -16.51
C SER A 8 3.29 -28.41 -15.01
N ILE A 9 2.70 -29.42 -14.38
CA ILE A 9 3.05 -29.83 -13.02
C ILE A 9 4.33 -30.65 -13.09
N ALA A 10 5.44 -30.10 -12.60
CA ALA A 10 6.70 -30.82 -12.45
C ALA A 10 6.61 -31.75 -11.24
N THR A 11 6.53 -33.05 -11.49
CA THR A 11 6.60 -34.10 -10.48
C THR A 11 8.06 -34.29 -10.05
N ILE A 12 8.40 -33.85 -8.83
CA ILE A 12 9.71 -34.12 -8.23
C ILE A 12 9.66 -35.52 -7.65
N ALA A 13 10.36 -36.48 -8.30
CA ALA A 13 10.59 -37.83 -7.80
C ALA A 13 11.67 -37.78 -6.70
N PHE A 14 11.31 -38.12 -5.47
CA PHE A 14 12.26 -38.38 -4.39
C PHE A 14 12.93 -39.73 -4.60
N LEU A 15 14.21 -39.74 -4.91
CA LEU A 15 15.07 -40.90 -4.83
C LEU A 15 15.43 -41.15 -3.36
N SER A 16 14.75 -42.09 -2.74
CA SER A 16 15.13 -42.66 -1.44
C SER A 16 16.34 -43.60 -1.61
N GLY A 17 17.53 -43.07 -1.38
CA GLY A 17 18.73 -43.92 -1.24
C GLY A 17 18.69 -44.68 0.08
N SER A 18 18.60 -46.00 0.00
CA SER A 18 18.77 -46.91 1.15
C SER A 18 20.23 -46.87 1.61
N ALA A 19 20.47 -46.22 2.76
CA ALA A 19 21.76 -46.32 3.44
C ALA A 19 21.89 -47.71 4.08
N MET A 20 22.88 -48.50 3.63
CA MET A 20 23.31 -49.71 4.29
C MET A 20 23.89 -49.35 5.67
N ALA A 21 23.21 -49.73 6.72
CA ALA A 21 23.71 -49.60 8.08
C ALA A 21 24.84 -50.64 8.30
N GLY A 22 26.06 -50.15 8.48
CA GLY A 22 27.16 -50.94 9.03
C GLY A 22 26.89 -51.33 10.52
N PRO A 23 27.59 -52.34 11.07
CA PRO A 23 27.40 -52.74 12.46
C PRO A 23 27.65 -51.58 13.42
N PRO A 24 26.88 -51.43 14.49
CA PRO A 24 27.00 -50.29 15.38
C PRO A 24 28.34 -50.37 16.14
N GLU A 25 29.24 -49.46 15.87
CA GLU A 25 30.35 -49.16 16.77
C GLU A 25 29.74 -48.50 18.02
N VAL A 26 29.75 -49.24 19.12
CA VAL A 26 29.35 -48.71 20.43
C VAL A 26 30.48 -47.83 20.96
N THR A 27 30.54 -46.62 20.50
CA THR A 27 31.29 -45.57 21.17
C THR A 27 30.32 -44.79 22.04
N ASP A 28 30.41 -45.09 23.35
CA ASP A 28 29.63 -44.39 24.40
C ASP A 28 30.15 -42.97 24.62
N TYR A 29 30.04 -42.14 23.57
CA TYR A 29 30.16 -40.69 23.70
C TYR A 29 28.79 -40.17 24.09
N LYS A 30 28.66 -39.69 25.34
CA LYS A 30 27.59 -38.76 25.73
C LYS A 30 27.67 -37.56 24.80
N GLN A 31 27.08 -37.66 23.60
CA GLN A 31 26.90 -36.54 22.74
C GLN A 31 26.00 -35.55 23.46
N THR A 32 26.56 -34.42 23.84
CA THR A 32 25.75 -33.30 24.32
C THR A 32 24.67 -33.01 23.26
N PRO A 33 23.37 -33.03 23.63
CA PRO A 33 22.33 -32.79 22.65
C PRO A 33 22.64 -31.51 21.88
N ALA A 34 22.53 -31.54 20.56
CA ALA A 34 22.73 -30.37 19.73
C ALA A 34 21.80 -29.24 20.22
N PRO A 35 22.28 -28.03 20.39
CA PRO A 35 21.43 -26.92 20.81
C PRO A 35 20.24 -26.79 19.84
N PRO A 36 19.04 -26.53 20.33
CA PRO A 36 17.86 -26.42 19.49
C PRO A 36 18.08 -25.35 18.41
N PRO A 37 17.59 -25.59 17.19
CA PRO A 37 17.75 -24.63 16.11
C PRO A 37 17.08 -23.28 16.46
N ILE A 38 17.80 -22.20 16.27
CA ILE A 38 17.29 -20.84 16.51
C ILE A 38 16.42 -20.47 15.31
N HIS A 39 15.14 -20.21 15.55
CA HIS A 39 14.20 -19.73 14.55
C HIS A 39 13.99 -18.23 14.71
N TYR A 40 14.17 -17.49 13.63
CA TYR A 40 13.95 -16.03 13.58
C TYR A 40 12.52 -15.74 13.15
N GLY A 41 11.85 -14.81 13.85
CA GLY A 41 10.60 -14.21 13.39
C GLY A 41 9.43 -15.20 13.29
N THR A 42 9.19 -15.99 14.32
CA THR A 42 8.03 -16.89 14.44
C THR A 42 7.11 -16.43 15.57
N GLY A 43 5.84 -16.83 15.52
CA GLY A 43 4.86 -16.53 16.57
C GLY A 43 4.23 -15.16 16.44
N PHE A 44 3.73 -14.65 17.56
CA PHE A 44 3.11 -13.33 17.63
C PHE A 44 4.12 -12.20 17.48
N TYR A 45 3.71 -11.12 16.85
CA TYR A 45 4.51 -9.91 16.76
C TYR A 45 3.65 -8.65 16.79
N GLY A 46 4.29 -7.56 17.22
CA GLY A 46 3.83 -6.18 17.03
C GLY A 46 4.87 -5.41 16.23
N ALA A 47 4.42 -4.43 15.44
CA ALA A 47 5.31 -3.60 14.66
C ALA A 47 4.79 -2.17 14.55
N ILE A 48 5.72 -1.25 14.33
CA ILE A 48 5.44 0.14 13.97
C ILE A 48 6.13 0.45 12.65
N ASP A 49 5.49 1.22 11.79
CA ASP A 49 6.06 1.68 10.53
C ASP A 49 5.75 3.16 10.27
N MET A 50 6.57 3.75 9.42
CA MET A 50 6.39 5.09 8.91
C MET A 50 7.02 5.22 7.54
N GLY A 51 6.57 6.18 6.76
CA GLY A 51 7.14 6.39 5.43
C GLY A 51 6.43 7.45 4.61
N ALA A 52 6.75 7.44 3.33
CA ALA A 52 6.17 8.33 2.34
C ALA A 52 4.98 7.66 1.64
N ASN A 53 3.98 8.45 1.32
CA ASN A 53 2.88 8.03 0.48
C ASN A 53 2.82 8.92 -0.78
N ILE A 54 2.47 8.31 -1.90
CA ILE A 54 2.34 8.97 -3.18
C ILE A 54 0.98 8.59 -3.75
N TYR A 55 0.15 9.57 -4.04
CA TYR A 55 -1.12 9.34 -4.74
C TYR A 55 -0.89 9.33 -6.24
N GLN A 56 -1.51 8.38 -6.91
CA GLN A 56 -1.58 8.36 -8.35
C GLN A 56 -2.92 8.95 -8.77
N ASN A 57 -2.97 10.24 -8.96
CA ASN A 57 -4.13 10.91 -9.53
C ASN A 57 -3.87 11.24 -11.00
N ARG A 58 -4.89 11.09 -11.85
CA ARG A 58 -4.80 11.45 -13.28
C ARG A 58 -5.53 12.76 -13.49
N GLY A 59 -4.91 13.66 -14.27
CA GLY A 59 -5.55 14.87 -14.77
C GLY A 59 -6.77 14.53 -15.63
N ASP A 60 -7.75 15.37 -15.59
CA ASP A 60 -8.96 15.28 -16.42
C ASP A 60 -9.15 16.57 -17.21
N THR A 61 -9.60 16.45 -18.43
CA THR A 61 -9.91 17.58 -19.28
C THR A 61 -11.37 17.48 -19.69
N GLN A 62 -12.16 18.47 -19.29
CA GLN A 62 -13.58 18.54 -19.63
C GLN A 62 -13.81 19.71 -20.56
N THR A 63 -14.55 19.49 -21.62
CA THR A 63 -14.95 20.51 -22.57
C THR A 63 -16.42 20.84 -22.35
N PHE A 64 -16.73 22.09 -22.10
CA PHE A 64 -18.08 22.60 -21.91
C PHE A 64 -18.47 23.46 -23.09
N SER A 65 -19.68 23.26 -23.63
CA SER A 65 -20.28 24.16 -24.60
C SER A 65 -21.23 25.09 -23.86
N GLU A 66 -20.95 26.38 -23.87
CA GLU A 66 -21.78 27.37 -23.18
C GLU A 66 -23.20 27.51 -23.80
N ASP A 67 -23.34 27.32 -25.12
CA ASP A 67 -24.63 27.36 -25.80
C ASP A 67 -24.74 26.22 -26.79
N PRO A 68 -25.72 25.30 -26.63
CA PRO A 68 -25.97 24.20 -27.58
C PRO A 68 -26.23 24.66 -29.00
N ARG A 69 -26.61 25.93 -29.21
CA ARG A 69 -26.87 26.52 -30.54
C ARG A 69 -25.60 26.99 -31.25
N PHE A 70 -24.48 27.15 -30.49
CA PHE A 70 -23.19 27.55 -31.02
C PHE A 70 -22.07 26.61 -30.54
N PRO A 71 -22.03 25.38 -31.06
CA PRO A 71 -21.04 24.39 -30.62
C PRO A 71 -19.57 24.74 -30.95
N THR A 72 -19.35 25.83 -31.69
CA THR A 72 -18.02 26.36 -32.04
C THR A 72 -17.37 27.15 -30.90
N PHE A 73 -18.13 27.56 -29.89
CA PHE A 73 -17.63 28.26 -28.71
C PHE A 73 -17.68 27.27 -27.53
N SER A 74 -16.62 26.48 -27.38
CA SER A 74 -16.49 25.55 -26.28
C SER A 74 -15.33 25.95 -25.39
N ASP A 75 -15.60 26.14 -24.11
CA ASP A 75 -14.57 26.34 -23.10
C ASP A 75 -14.01 25.00 -22.63
N THR A 76 -12.72 24.94 -22.44
CA THR A 76 -12.02 23.74 -21.99
C THR A 76 -11.50 23.95 -20.58
N LEU A 77 -12.01 23.17 -19.63
CA LEU A 77 -11.50 23.11 -18.27
C LEU A 77 -10.49 21.96 -18.16
N THR A 78 -9.25 22.29 -17.90
CA THR A 78 -8.20 21.32 -17.59
C THR A 78 -7.97 21.30 -16.09
N VAL A 79 -8.04 20.11 -15.50
CA VAL A 79 -7.74 19.86 -14.09
C VAL A 79 -6.44 19.06 -14.03
N ASP A 80 -5.39 19.66 -13.53
CA ASP A 80 -4.06 19.04 -13.42
C ASP A 80 -3.74 18.82 -11.94
N PRO A 81 -3.89 17.58 -11.42
CA PRO A 81 -3.63 17.28 -10.04
C PRO A 81 -2.14 17.31 -9.74
N LYS A 82 -1.75 17.99 -8.69
CA LYS A 82 -0.40 17.93 -8.14
C LYS A 82 -0.28 16.71 -7.24
N ASN A 83 0.58 15.78 -7.62
CA ASN A 83 0.90 14.60 -6.81
C ASN A 83 1.96 14.99 -5.76
N ASP A 84 1.51 15.45 -4.61
CA ASP A 84 2.41 15.72 -3.49
C ASP A 84 2.74 14.43 -2.74
N VAL A 85 3.95 14.39 -2.21
CA VAL A 85 4.39 13.30 -1.33
C VAL A 85 3.88 13.60 0.07
N GLY A 86 3.04 12.70 0.58
CA GLY A 86 2.57 12.74 1.96
C GLY A 86 3.38 11.82 2.87
N PHE A 87 2.99 11.83 4.14
CA PHE A 87 3.59 11.00 5.17
C PHE A 87 2.55 10.05 5.78
N PHE A 88 2.95 8.82 6.08
CA PHE A 88 2.12 7.89 6.82
C PHE A 88 2.84 7.31 8.03
N GLY A 89 2.07 6.87 9.02
CA GLY A 89 2.52 6.10 10.16
C GLY A 89 1.53 5.01 10.49
N GLY A 90 2.01 3.85 10.92
CA GLY A 90 1.17 2.67 11.14
C GLY A 90 1.59 1.80 12.31
N LEU A 91 0.65 0.92 12.67
CA LEU A 91 0.79 -0.12 13.68
C LEU A 91 0.36 -1.44 13.09
N LYS A 92 1.13 -2.49 13.35
CA LYS A 92 0.84 -3.84 12.88
C LYS A 92 0.86 -4.83 14.03
N ALA A 93 -0.02 -5.82 13.95
CA ALA A 93 0.01 -6.99 14.83
C ALA A 93 -0.28 -8.23 14.00
N GLY A 94 0.44 -9.32 14.26
CA GLY A 94 0.25 -10.52 13.45
C GLY A 94 0.82 -11.77 14.08
N TYR A 95 0.64 -12.88 13.36
CA TYR A 95 1.14 -14.18 13.73
C TYR A 95 1.79 -14.90 12.54
N VAL A 96 3.02 -15.34 12.73
CA VAL A 96 3.81 -16.09 11.74
C VAL A 96 3.71 -17.58 12.06
N PHE A 97 3.16 -18.36 11.12
CA PHE A 97 2.96 -19.80 11.28
C PHE A 97 4.19 -20.58 10.83
N GLY A 98 4.55 -21.59 11.64
CA GLY A 98 5.59 -22.55 11.31
C GLY A 98 7.01 -22.01 11.38
N THR A 99 7.95 -22.93 11.13
CA THR A 99 9.42 -22.69 11.20
C THR A 99 10.13 -23.05 9.90
N GLY A 100 9.36 -23.40 8.86
CA GLY A 100 9.87 -23.78 7.55
C GLY A 100 10.44 -22.60 6.74
N VAL A 101 10.82 -22.88 5.49
CA VAL A 101 11.31 -21.87 4.55
C VAL A 101 10.21 -20.91 4.14
N VAL A 102 8.99 -21.41 3.92
CA VAL A 102 7.81 -20.59 3.62
C VAL A 102 6.95 -20.54 4.88
N ARG A 103 6.62 -19.32 5.30
CA ARG A 103 5.90 -19.06 6.55
C ARG A 103 4.66 -18.23 6.26
N PRO A 104 3.48 -18.83 6.22
CA PRO A 104 2.23 -18.09 6.17
C PRO A 104 2.10 -17.17 7.38
N THR A 105 1.56 -15.98 7.18
CA THR A 105 1.39 -14.98 8.22
C THR A 105 0.04 -14.31 8.05
N ILE A 106 -0.67 -14.11 9.15
CA ILE A 106 -1.87 -13.27 9.23
C ILE A 106 -1.48 -11.99 9.97
N GLU A 107 -1.83 -10.84 9.41
CA GLU A 107 -1.47 -9.53 9.97
C GLU A 107 -2.68 -8.60 9.93
N GLY A 108 -2.93 -7.89 11.03
CA GLY A 108 -3.73 -6.67 11.04
C GLY A 108 -2.80 -5.48 10.92
N ASP A 109 -3.12 -4.56 10.01
CA ASP A 109 -2.34 -3.37 9.71
C ASP A 109 -3.25 -2.15 9.79
N PHE A 110 -2.95 -1.25 10.72
CA PHE A 110 -3.61 0.05 10.86
C PHE A 110 -2.62 1.15 10.51
N PHE A 111 -2.98 2.02 9.59
CA PHE A 111 -2.15 3.16 9.24
C PHE A 111 -2.98 4.42 9.01
N TYR A 112 -2.34 5.56 9.27
CA TYR A 112 -2.90 6.87 9.07
C TYR A 112 -2.01 7.67 8.14
N ASN A 113 -2.63 8.32 7.14
CA ASN A 113 -1.96 9.10 6.12
C ASN A 113 -2.45 10.55 6.18
N GLY A 114 -1.52 11.49 6.14
CA GLY A 114 -1.80 12.90 5.85
C GLY A 114 -1.22 13.27 4.50
N ILE A 115 -2.05 13.81 3.61
CA ILE A 115 -1.61 14.35 2.32
C ILE A 115 -2.09 15.77 2.14
N ARG A 116 -1.22 16.55 1.49
CA ARG A 116 -1.57 17.83 0.90
C ARG A 116 -1.76 17.62 -0.59
N GLY A 117 -3.02 17.49 -1.03
CA GLY A 117 -3.37 17.39 -2.44
C GLY A 117 -3.58 18.79 -3.01
N GLY A 118 -3.13 19.02 -4.24
CA GLY A 118 -3.40 20.25 -4.99
C GLY A 118 -3.93 19.91 -6.38
N ALA A 119 -4.67 20.84 -6.99
CA ALA A 119 -5.03 20.77 -8.39
C ALA A 119 -4.97 22.18 -8.99
N ASP A 120 -4.39 22.27 -10.17
CA ASP A 120 -4.44 23.47 -10.99
C ASP A 120 -5.64 23.35 -11.95
N PHE A 121 -6.52 24.34 -11.89
CA PHE A 121 -7.66 24.47 -12.77
C PHE A 121 -7.34 25.56 -13.79
N THR A 122 -7.31 25.22 -15.07
CA THR A 122 -7.10 26.16 -16.16
C THR A 122 -8.31 26.14 -17.08
N LEU A 123 -9.01 27.28 -17.19
CA LEU A 123 -10.11 27.48 -18.12
C LEU A 123 -9.58 28.19 -19.36
N ARG A 124 -9.80 27.62 -20.52
CA ARG A 124 -9.41 28.18 -21.83
C ARG A 124 -10.63 28.36 -22.72
N ASP A 125 -10.63 29.46 -23.49
CA ASP A 125 -11.62 29.65 -24.53
C ASP A 125 -11.37 28.78 -25.76
N SER A 126 -12.29 28.83 -26.74
CA SER A 126 -12.18 28.07 -27.99
C SER A 126 -10.99 28.46 -28.87
N LEU A 127 -10.34 29.58 -28.60
CA LEU A 127 -9.13 30.08 -29.27
C LEU A 127 -7.85 29.67 -28.52
N GLY A 128 -7.98 29.02 -27.36
CA GLY A 128 -6.87 28.59 -26.53
C GLY A 128 -6.35 29.64 -25.53
N ASN A 129 -6.99 30.81 -25.45
CA ASN A 129 -6.61 31.82 -24.45
C ASN A 129 -7.03 31.38 -23.04
N VAL A 130 -6.20 31.67 -22.05
CA VAL A 130 -6.50 31.40 -20.65
C VAL A 130 -7.50 32.44 -20.15
N LEU A 131 -8.71 31.98 -19.79
CA LEU A 131 -9.76 32.81 -19.20
C LEU A 131 -9.63 32.93 -17.68
N ALA A 132 -9.27 31.81 -17.04
CA ALA A 132 -9.07 31.74 -15.60
C ALA A 132 -8.08 30.65 -15.24
N GLU A 133 -7.27 30.90 -14.23
CA GLU A 133 -6.36 29.95 -13.63
C GLU A 133 -6.55 29.99 -12.12
N ARG A 134 -6.75 28.82 -11.50
CA ARG A 134 -6.92 28.68 -10.05
C ARG A 134 -6.12 27.51 -9.53
N ASN A 135 -5.44 27.73 -8.43
CA ASN A 135 -4.77 26.70 -7.67
C ASN A 135 -5.63 26.36 -6.43
N VAL A 136 -5.96 25.10 -6.27
CA VAL A 136 -6.74 24.60 -5.14
C VAL A 136 -5.87 23.64 -4.36
N THR A 137 -5.75 23.86 -3.06
CA THR A 137 -5.02 22.98 -2.16
C THR A 137 -5.98 22.42 -1.10
N THR A 138 -5.99 21.11 -0.94
CA THR A 138 -6.84 20.42 0.02
C THR A 138 -6.00 19.47 0.87
N TRP A 139 -6.23 19.46 2.18
CA TRP A 139 -5.68 18.45 3.06
C TRP A 139 -6.62 17.23 3.06
N ILE A 140 -6.07 16.07 2.76
CA ILE A 140 -6.78 14.80 2.78
C ILE A 140 -6.11 13.93 3.84
N ASN A 141 -6.88 13.56 4.85
CA ASN A 141 -6.47 12.62 5.87
C ASN A 141 -7.19 11.30 5.63
N THR A 142 -6.44 10.21 5.60
CA THR A 142 -7.02 8.87 5.45
C THR A 142 -6.48 7.95 6.52
N GLY A 143 -7.37 7.15 7.10
CA GLY A 143 -7.01 6.04 7.97
C GLY A 143 -7.50 4.73 7.35
N ALA A 144 -6.74 3.65 7.47
CA ALA A 144 -7.16 2.35 6.99
C ALA A 144 -6.86 1.26 8.01
N PHE A 145 -7.76 0.28 8.09
CA PHE A 145 -7.58 -0.94 8.86
C PHE A 145 -7.66 -2.12 7.89
N MET A 146 -6.55 -2.85 7.72
CA MET A 146 -6.39 -3.91 6.73
C MET A 146 -6.11 -5.24 7.41
N GLY A 147 -6.73 -6.32 6.92
CA GLY A 147 -6.36 -7.69 7.23
C GLY A 147 -5.53 -8.28 6.09
N ASN A 148 -4.32 -8.71 6.36
CA ASN A 148 -3.37 -9.19 5.38
C ASN A 148 -3.11 -10.68 5.52
N PHE A 149 -2.97 -11.37 4.38
CA PHE A 149 -2.34 -12.67 4.30
C PHE A 149 -0.99 -12.52 3.59
N ILE A 150 0.09 -12.90 4.28
CA ILE A 150 1.46 -12.67 3.85
C ILE A 150 2.21 -14.01 3.79
N LEU A 151 2.98 -14.23 2.75
CA LEU A 151 3.93 -15.33 2.63
C LEU A 151 5.34 -14.78 2.85
N ARG A 152 5.99 -15.24 3.94
CA ARG A 152 7.38 -14.91 4.27
C ARG A 152 8.29 -16.03 3.82
N PHE A 153 9.44 -15.68 3.28
CA PHE A 153 10.45 -16.62 2.84
C PHE A 153 11.66 -16.50 3.75
N ALA A 154 11.96 -17.58 4.49
CA ALA A 154 13.11 -17.66 5.39
C ALA A 154 14.16 -18.65 4.80
N PRO A 155 15.02 -18.21 3.86
CA PRO A 155 16.06 -19.04 3.27
C PRO A 155 17.12 -19.40 4.32
N GLY A 156 18.11 -20.21 3.97
CA GLY A 156 19.11 -20.78 4.89
C GLY A 156 19.74 -19.80 5.89
N ASN A 157 19.93 -18.54 5.52
CA ASN A 157 20.20 -17.44 6.45
C ASN A 157 18.88 -16.81 6.89
N GLN A 158 18.29 -17.31 7.97
CA GLN A 158 16.98 -16.86 8.47
C GLN A 158 16.91 -15.38 8.89
N LYS A 159 18.01 -14.63 8.84
CA LYS A 159 18.03 -13.21 9.20
C LYS A 159 17.38 -12.30 8.15
N PHE A 160 17.45 -12.67 6.88
CA PHE A 160 16.84 -11.93 5.80
C PHE A 160 15.60 -12.67 5.30
N GLN A 161 14.44 -12.08 5.45
CA GLN A 161 13.17 -12.72 5.12
C GLN A 161 12.34 -11.80 4.22
N PRO A 162 12.43 -11.95 2.89
CA PRO A 162 11.53 -11.26 1.99
C PRO A 162 10.11 -11.82 2.12
N TYR A 163 9.12 -10.98 1.85
CA TYR A 163 7.72 -11.37 1.92
C TYR A 163 6.88 -10.64 0.89
N VAL A 164 5.75 -11.26 0.55
CA VAL A 164 4.71 -10.71 -0.30
C VAL A 164 3.35 -11.11 0.24
N GLY A 165 2.38 -10.26 0.10
CA GLY A 165 1.03 -10.52 0.60
C GLY A 165 -0.02 -9.66 -0.07
N ALA A 166 -1.26 -9.96 0.29
CA ALA A 166 -2.42 -9.18 -0.10
C ALA A 166 -3.37 -9.04 1.08
N GLY A 167 -4.14 -7.97 1.10
CA GLY A 167 -5.09 -7.70 2.16
C GLY A 167 -6.33 -6.98 1.68
N VAL A 168 -7.36 -7.07 2.51
CA VAL A 168 -8.61 -6.34 2.36
C VAL A 168 -8.96 -5.68 3.69
N GLY A 169 -9.69 -4.59 3.63
CA GLY A 169 -10.05 -3.86 4.83
C GLY A 169 -11.02 -2.73 4.57
N ILE A 170 -11.10 -1.86 5.54
CA ILE A 170 -11.92 -0.64 5.51
C ILE A 170 -11.02 0.57 5.61
N TYR A 171 -11.40 1.63 4.92
CA TYR A 171 -10.73 2.91 5.05
C TYR A 171 -11.73 3.99 5.47
N TYR A 172 -11.19 5.03 6.07
CA TYR A 172 -11.87 6.26 6.41
C TYR A 172 -11.10 7.41 5.80
N ALA A 173 -11.78 8.28 5.07
CA ALA A 173 -11.20 9.48 4.48
C ALA A 173 -11.95 10.72 4.98
N GLU A 174 -11.19 11.74 5.34
CA GLU A 174 -11.70 13.05 5.73
C GLU A 174 -10.98 14.12 4.90
N SER A 175 -11.75 14.95 4.21
CA SER A 175 -11.22 16.15 3.54
C SER A 175 -11.44 17.35 4.43
N ALA A 176 -10.37 17.99 4.87
CA ALA A 176 -10.43 19.31 5.51
C ALA A 176 -10.57 20.36 4.41
N GLY A 177 -11.45 21.34 4.63
CA GLY A 177 -11.90 22.36 3.68
C GLY A 177 -10.89 22.85 2.64
N THR A 178 -11.39 23.16 1.46
CA THR A 178 -10.61 23.57 0.29
C THR A 178 -10.19 25.04 0.43
N GLU A 179 -8.90 25.33 0.41
CA GLU A 179 -8.37 26.70 0.27
C GLU A 179 -8.34 27.07 -1.22
N LEU A 180 -9.20 27.99 -1.64
CA LEU A 180 -9.15 28.59 -2.97
C LEU A 180 -8.22 29.80 -2.93
N VAL A 181 -7.17 29.78 -3.75
CA VAL A 181 -6.28 30.93 -3.93
C VAL A 181 -6.65 31.62 -5.24
N ASP A 182 -7.20 32.83 -5.15
CA ASP A 182 -7.41 33.67 -6.31
C ASP A 182 -6.08 34.39 -6.63
N PRO A 183 -5.50 34.21 -7.83
CA PRO A 183 -4.23 34.82 -8.20
C PRO A 183 -4.29 36.35 -8.31
N VAL A 184 -5.48 36.94 -8.41
CA VAL A 184 -5.66 38.40 -8.57
C VAL A 184 -5.90 39.13 -7.24
N THR A 185 -6.61 38.50 -6.31
CA THR A 185 -7.06 39.14 -5.07
C THR A 185 -6.43 38.57 -3.80
N GLY A 186 -5.59 37.54 -3.91
CA GLY A 186 -5.03 36.85 -2.77
C GLY A 186 -5.98 35.78 -2.21
N ARG A 187 -5.59 35.17 -1.12
CA ARG A 187 -6.33 34.10 -0.50
C ARG A 187 -7.75 34.51 -0.12
N VAL A 188 -8.73 33.95 -0.77
CA VAL A 188 -10.10 33.98 -0.29
C VAL A 188 -10.34 32.63 0.41
N PRO A 189 -10.45 32.54 1.73
CA PRO A 189 -10.88 31.36 2.41
C PRO A 189 -12.36 31.13 2.08
N VAL A 190 -12.63 30.40 1.00
CA VAL A 190 -13.95 29.85 0.80
C VAL A 190 -13.99 28.59 1.66
N ASN A 191 -14.48 28.76 2.87
CA ASN A 191 -14.87 27.65 3.72
C ASN A 191 -16.12 27.01 3.10
N THR A 192 -15.92 26.20 2.07
CA THR A 192 -16.99 25.36 1.51
C THR A 192 -17.26 24.27 2.52
N GLY A 193 -18.17 24.59 3.40
CA GLY A 193 -18.67 23.87 4.54
C GLY A 193 -18.51 22.35 4.56
N GLY A 194 -18.07 21.86 5.73
CA GLY A 194 -18.28 20.52 6.20
C GLY A 194 -17.33 19.50 5.58
N GLY A 195 -16.31 19.09 6.33
CA GLY A 195 -15.55 17.89 6.02
C GLY A 195 -16.49 16.72 5.74
N ARG A 196 -16.36 16.09 4.58
CA ARG A 196 -17.08 14.85 4.27
C ARG A 196 -16.23 13.70 4.74
N SER A 197 -16.82 12.89 5.60
CA SER A 197 -16.22 11.61 5.98
C SER A 197 -16.85 10.50 5.15
N HIS A 198 -16.03 9.66 4.58
CA HIS A 198 -16.44 8.49 3.82
C HIS A 198 -15.68 7.26 4.31
N ALA A 199 -16.40 6.15 4.48
CA ALA A 199 -15.81 4.88 4.84
C ALA A 199 -16.27 3.82 3.84
N ASP A 200 -15.32 3.07 3.27
CA ASP A 200 -15.61 2.03 2.29
C ASP A 200 -14.52 0.95 2.30
N LEU A 201 -14.66 -0.02 1.43
CA LEU A 201 -13.74 -1.12 1.29
C LEU A 201 -12.44 -0.69 0.59
N ALA A 202 -11.35 -1.29 1.00
CA ALA A 202 -10.05 -1.15 0.36
C ALA A 202 -9.39 -2.52 0.22
N TRP A 203 -8.50 -2.63 -0.77
CA TRP A 203 -7.61 -3.77 -0.91
C TRP A 203 -6.18 -3.30 -1.13
N GLN A 204 -5.22 -4.13 -0.72
CA GLN A 204 -3.81 -3.81 -0.88
C GLN A 204 -2.98 -5.01 -1.30
N ILE A 205 -1.85 -4.72 -1.95
CA ILE A 205 -0.75 -5.66 -2.18
C ILE A 205 0.44 -5.14 -1.40
N VAL A 206 1.11 -6.04 -0.70
CA VAL A 206 2.24 -5.73 0.16
C VAL A 206 3.45 -6.52 -0.29
N ALA A 207 4.61 -5.89 -0.38
CA ALA A 207 5.89 -6.53 -0.65
C ALA A 207 6.97 -5.87 0.20
N GLY A 208 7.81 -6.69 0.84
CA GLY A 208 8.82 -6.16 1.74
C GLY A 208 9.87 -7.18 2.13
N SER A 209 10.73 -6.78 3.05
CA SER A 209 11.75 -7.64 3.60
C SER A 209 12.07 -7.27 5.04
N ASP A 210 12.14 -8.27 5.90
CA ASP A 210 12.64 -8.17 7.27
C ASP A 210 14.13 -8.47 7.33
N TYR A 211 14.87 -7.71 8.16
CA TYR A 211 16.21 -8.04 8.58
C TYR A 211 16.25 -8.21 10.10
N TYR A 212 16.56 -9.42 10.56
CA TYR A 212 16.58 -9.78 11.97
C TYR A 212 17.92 -9.51 12.61
N TRP A 213 17.96 -8.61 13.59
CA TRP A 213 19.11 -8.35 14.46
C TRP A 213 19.23 -9.43 15.54
N THR A 214 18.10 -9.84 16.08
CA THR A 214 17.97 -10.94 17.03
C THR A 214 16.82 -11.87 16.57
N PRO A 215 16.65 -13.05 17.16
CA PRO A 215 15.51 -13.91 16.83
C PRO A 215 14.13 -13.24 17.00
N LYS A 216 14.05 -12.21 17.84
CA LYS A 216 12.81 -11.51 18.18
C LYS A 216 12.70 -10.10 17.60
N LEU A 217 13.80 -9.45 17.23
CA LEU A 217 13.81 -8.06 16.78
C LEU A 217 14.27 -7.96 15.35
N SER A 218 13.46 -7.35 14.50
CA SER A 218 13.79 -7.03 13.10
C SER A 218 13.48 -5.58 12.76
N THR A 219 14.16 -5.09 11.74
CA THR A 219 13.76 -3.92 10.97
C THR A 219 13.24 -4.38 9.63
N PHE A 220 12.32 -3.62 9.02
CA PHE A 220 11.78 -3.97 7.71
C PHE A 220 11.63 -2.76 6.82
N ILE A 221 11.64 -3.01 5.52
CA ILE A 221 11.26 -2.08 4.48
C ILE A 221 10.08 -2.70 3.75
N GLU A 222 9.05 -1.90 3.49
CA GLU A 222 7.80 -2.37 2.91
C GLU A 222 7.25 -1.38 1.90
N TYR A 223 6.79 -1.92 0.79
CA TYR A 223 5.99 -1.23 -0.20
C TYR A 223 4.57 -1.76 -0.15
N LYS A 224 3.58 -0.85 -0.14
CA LYS A 224 2.16 -1.16 -0.22
C LYS A 224 1.56 -0.46 -1.44
N PHE A 225 0.85 -1.21 -2.26
CA PHE A 225 -0.06 -0.66 -3.24
C PHE A 225 -1.47 -0.78 -2.70
N LEU A 226 -2.13 0.34 -2.51
CA LEU A 226 -3.46 0.42 -1.92
C LEU A 226 -4.45 0.99 -2.94
N ASN A 227 -5.61 0.36 -3.06
CA ASN A 227 -6.71 0.82 -3.86
C ASN A 227 -7.97 0.96 -2.99
N TYR A 228 -8.49 2.17 -2.96
CA TYR A 228 -9.77 2.48 -2.32
C TYR A 228 -10.87 2.32 -3.35
N THR A 229 -11.82 1.42 -3.10
CA THR A 229 -13.00 1.25 -3.94
C THR A 229 -13.99 2.38 -3.67
N SER A 230 -14.49 3.01 -4.74
CA SER A 230 -15.64 3.92 -4.63
C SER A 230 -15.44 5.18 -3.78
N THR A 231 -14.33 5.89 -3.95
CA THR A 231 -14.12 7.17 -3.26
C THR A 231 -14.95 8.27 -3.92
N GLN A 232 -16.09 8.62 -3.34
CA GLN A 232 -16.86 9.80 -3.74
C GLN A 232 -16.19 11.06 -3.20
N ILE A 233 -15.18 11.55 -3.90
CA ILE A 233 -14.52 12.83 -3.57
C ILE A 233 -15.33 14.00 -4.13
N ASP A 234 -16.11 13.78 -5.17
CA ASP A 234 -16.95 14.79 -5.82
C ASP A 234 -18.35 14.23 -6.15
N THR A 235 -19.32 15.13 -6.28
CA THR A 235 -20.77 14.85 -6.30
C THR A 235 -21.26 13.98 -7.45
N ASN A 236 -20.43 13.60 -8.43
CA ASN A 236 -20.89 12.90 -9.64
C ASN A 236 -19.94 11.88 -10.26
N GLN A 237 -18.79 11.56 -9.68
CA GLN A 237 -17.88 10.55 -10.24
C GLN A 237 -17.27 9.69 -9.14
N ASP A 238 -17.56 8.38 -9.19
CA ASP A 238 -16.82 7.36 -8.46
C ASP A 238 -15.40 7.29 -9.04
N ARG A 239 -14.39 7.66 -8.27
CA ARG A 239 -12.99 7.56 -8.66
C ARG A 239 -12.27 6.57 -7.76
N ASP A 240 -11.61 5.60 -8.36
CA ASP A 240 -10.67 4.73 -7.66
C ASP A 240 -9.44 5.54 -7.24
N LEU A 241 -9.26 5.72 -5.95
CA LEU A 241 -8.06 6.36 -5.43
C LEU A 241 -6.97 5.31 -5.24
N LYS A 242 -5.88 5.45 -5.98
CA LYS A 242 -4.71 4.58 -5.89
C LYS A 242 -3.59 5.25 -5.13
N GLN A 243 -2.95 4.49 -4.25
CA GLN A 243 -1.93 4.99 -3.35
C GLN A 243 -0.75 4.04 -3.29
N HIS A 244 0.45 4.62 -3.34
CA HIS A 244 1.72 3.91 -3.19
C HIS A 244 2.37 4.35 -1.89
N LEU A 245 2.59 3.42 -0.97
CA LEU A 245 3.25 3.69 0.30
C LEU A 245 4.61 2.97 0.30
N LEU A 246 5.65 3.70 0.64
CA LEU A 246 6.97 3.14 0.87
C LEU A 246 7.40 3.49 2.29
N GLY A 247 7.58 2.50 3.12
CA GLY A 247 7.89 2.68 4.54
C GLY A 247 8.97 1.76 5.07
N ALA A 248 9.41 2.11 6.26
CA ALA A 248 10.31 1.30 7.05
C ALA A 248 9.79 1.22 8.48
N GLY A 249 10.14 0.16 9.19
CA GLY A 249 9.64 -0.06 10.54
C GLY A 249 10.48 -1.01 11.36
N VAL A 250 10.00 -1.21 12.58
CA VAL A 250 10.58 -2.14 13.54
C VAL A 250 9.51 -3.14 13.96
N ARG A 251 9.89 -4.42 14.04
CA ARG A 251 9.01 -5.53 14.44
C ARG A 251 9.61 -6.28 15.60
N LEU A 252 8.79 -6.56 16.61
CA LEU A 252 9.14 -7.31 17.82
C LEU A 252 8.28 -8.56 17.90
N HIS A 253 8.92 -9.73 17.96
CA HIS A 253 8.29 -11.05 18.17
C HIS A 253 8.32 -11.44 19.65
N PHE A 254 7.28 -12.12 20.10
CA PHE A 254 7.10 -12.51 21.50
C PHE A 254 7.38 -14.00 21.74
#